data_2be50bf3d004a7d471cc9b4f7e8973fc
#
_entry.id   2be50bf3d004a7d471cc9b4f7e8973fc
#
_cell.length_a   1.000
_cell.length_b   1.000
_cell.length_c   1.000
_cell.angle_alpha   90.00
_cell.angle_beta   90.00
_cell.angle_gamma   90.00
#
_symmetry.space_group_name_H-M   'P 1'
#
loop_
_entity.id
_entity.type
_entity.pdbx_description
1 polymer ?
#
loop_
_entity_poly.entity_id
_entity_poly.type
_entity_poly.pdbx_seq_one_letter_code
_entity_poly.pdbx_strand_id
1 'polypeptide(L)'
;MGYVTREMIDRAKEMDLLTYLQTYEPQELVHFGGSTYCTREHDSLKISNGKWCWFSRGIGGRTALDYLIKVKEVPFTEAVERIVGRAAERPPISDTRQQPEQTKALLLPQASRCAAHAIEYLHSRGIDYELIDLCIRTGRIYESYPHHNVVFVGKDKDGQPRYACLRGIGTDFKGEATGSDKRFAFSIPAEEPSPSLYLFESAIDLLSFATMAQEDRLPWRSQHLLSLAGVYRPKKNSAERRLPLALSQYLRDHREIQTIYLCLDNDLAGRSAADAIRQQLADRYVVRDGFPCQGKDYNDWLCLRKGLPITKAVSKTERSMVR
;
A
#
# COMPACT_ATOMS: atom_id res chain seq x y z
N MET A 1 32.94 26.61 -7.35
CA MET A 1 31.67 25.94 -7.00
C MET A 1 31.08 25.45 -8.29
N GLY A 2 31.01 24.12 -8.47
CA GLY A 2 30.44 23.51 -9.67
C GLY A 2 28.97 23.88 -9.80
N TYR A 3 28.55 24.26 -10.98
CA TYR A 3 27.13 24.51 -11.28
C TYR A 3 26.52 23.20 -11.75
N VAL A 4 25.56 22.65 -10.97
CA VAL A 4 24.81 21.44 -11.35
C VAL A 4 23.52 21.85 -12.06
N THR A 5 23.31 21.31 -13.26
CA THR A 5 22.09 21.53 -14.03
C THR A 5 20.94 20.71 -13.49
N ARG A 6 19.69 21.11 -13.82
CA ARG A 6 18.50 20.36 -13.43
C ARG A 6 18.52 18.92 -13.98
N GLU A 7 19.03 18.75 -15.18
CA GLU A 7 19.18 17.48 -15.86
C GLU A 7 20.17 16.54 -15.13
N MET A 8 21.28 17.07 -14.61
CA MET A 8 22.22 16.31 -13.78
C MET A 8 21.57 15.88 -12.46
N ILE A 9 20.79 16.75 -11.84
CA ILE A 9 20.06 16.42 -10.60
C ILE A 9 19.05 15.30 -10.84
N ASP A 10 18.30 15.36 -11.94
CA ASP A 10 17.27 14.36 -12.26
C ASP A 10 17.93 12.99 -12.55
N ARG A 11 19.03 12.96 -13.31
CA ARG A 11 19.84 11.73 -13.50
C ARG A 11 20.41 11.16 -12.20
N ALA A 12 20.93 12.01 -11.33
CA ALA A 12 21.46 11.57 -10.04
C ALA A 12 20.37 10.96 -9.14
N LYS A 13 19.12 11.42 -9.24
CA LYS A 13 17.95 10.89 -8.50
C LYS A 13 17.43 9.55 -9.04
N GLU A 14 17.77 9.18 -10.25
CA GLU A 14 17.40 7.87 -10.82
C GLU A 14 18.24 6.73 -10.25
N MET A 15 19.46 7.03 -9.76
CA MET A 15 20.37 6.04 -9.19
C MET A 15 19.91 5.59 -7.82
N ASP A 16 19.48 4.34 -7.68
CA ASP A 16 19.21 3.73 -6.37
C ASP A 16 20.51 3.32 -5.66
N LEU A 17 20.45 3.19 -4.32
CA LEU A 17 21.63 2.92 -3.52
C LEU A 17 22.26 1.55 -3.78
N LEU A 18 21.44 0.52 -4.03
CA LEU A 18 21.95 -0.82 -4.28
C LEU A 18 22.79 -0.85 -5.57
N THR A 19 22.21 -0.32 -6.66
CA THR A 19 22.90 -0.20 -7.96
C THR A 19 24.19 0.62 -7.84
N TYR A 20 24.15 1.72 -7.09
CA TYR A 20 25.32 2.57 -6.86
C TYR A 20 26.44 1.79 -6.15
N LEU A 21 26.14 1.14 -5.03
CA LEU A 21 27.13 0.39 -4.28
C LEU A 21 27.65 -0.84 -5.05
N GLN A 22 26.80 -1.58 -5.72
CA GLN A 22 27.21 -2.72 -6.55
C GLN A 22 28.18 -2.31 -7.67
N THR A 23 27.96 -1.14 -8.26
CA THR A 23 28.75 -0.66 -9.42
C THR A 23 30.05 0.01 -9.00
N TYR A 24 30.00 0.87 -7.97
CA TYR A 24 31.09 1.80 -7.67
C TYR A 24 31.80 1.56 -6.33
N GLU A 25 31.11 0.91 -5.38
CA GLU A 25 31.63 0.64 -4.04
C GLU A 25 31.25 -0.78 -3.57
N PRO A 26 31.52 -1.83 -4.37
CA PRO A 26 31.08 -3.20 -4.05
C PRO A 26 31.66 -3.73 -2.74
N GLN A 27 32.80 -3.22 -2.30
CA GLN A 27 33.41 -3.56 -1.02
C GLN A 27 32.61 -3.09 0.20
N GLU A 28 31.75 -2.08 0.02
CA GLU A 28 30.85 -1.57 1.07
C GLU A 28 29.58 -2.41 1.22
N LEU A 29 29.25 -3.22 0.21
CA LEU A 29 27.99 -3.96 0.18
C LEU A 29 28.16 -5.34 0.81
N VAL A 30 27.34 -5.64 1.82
CA VAL A 30 27.29 -6.94 2.50
C VAL A 30 25.89 -7.53 2.35
N HIS A 31 25.81 -8.78 1.89
CA HIS A 31 24.54 -9.51 1.82
C HIS A 31 24.09 -9.88 3.24
N PHE A 32 22.88 -9.48 3.62
CA PHE A 32 22.37 -9.73 4.98
C PHE A 32 21.41 -10.92 5.02
N GLY A 33 20.62 -11.15 3.96
CA GLY A 33 19.70 -12.29 3.84
C GLY A 33 18.55 -12.00 2.88
N GLY A 34 18.12 -12.98 2.10
CA GLY A 34 17.10 -12.80 1.06
C GLY A 34 17.51 -11.75 0.04
N SER A 35 16.67 -10.73 -0.17
CA SER A 35 16.96 -9.57 -1.03
C SER A 35 17.48 -8.35 -0.26
N THR A 36 17.90 -8.52 1.00
CA THR A 36 18.36 -7.44 1.86
C THR A 36 19.88 -7.40 1.93
N TYR A 37 20.43 -6.21 1.79
CA TYR A 37 21.84 -5.90 1.94
C TYR A 37 22.03 -4.90 3.09
N CYS A 38 23.27 -4.77 3.57
CA CYS A 38 23.69 -3.69 4.46
C CYS A 38 25.03 -3.12 4.00
N THR A 39 25.41 -1.98 4.53
CA THR A 39 26.76 -1.46 4.30
C THR A 39 27.72 -2.06 5.33
N ARG A 40 28.97 -2.26 4.94
CA ARG A 40 30.02 -2.78 5.82
C ARG A 40 30.28 -1.85 7.01
N GLU A 41 30.26 -0.56 6.75
CA GLU A 41 30.49 0.49 7.75
C GLU A 41 29.33 0.63 8.75
N HIS A 42 28.10 0.32 8.31
CA HIS A 42 26.88 0.44 9.13
C HIS A 42 25.97 -0.79 8.94
N ASP A 43 26.13 -1.78 9.77
CA ASP A 43 25.34 -3.02 9.76
C ASP A 43 23.84 -2.79 9.97
N SER A 44 23.45 -1.73 10.69
CA SER A 44 22.06 -1.32 10.90
C SER A 44 21.47 -0.51 9.74
N LEU A 45 22.26 -0.16 8.70
CA LEU A 45 21.76 0.42 7.47
C LEU A 45 21.36 -0.72 6.52
N LYS A 46 20.05 -0.92 6.33
CA LYS A 46 19.51 -1.96 5.46
C LYS A 46 19.04 -1.38 4.13
N ILE A 47 19.34 -2.13 3.07
CA ILE A 47 18.96 -1.80 1.68
C ILE A 47 18.10 -2.93 1.16
N SER A 48 16.86 -2.62 0.78
CA SER A 48 15.89 -3.60 0.26
C SER A 48 14.81 -2.90 -0.56
N ASN A 49 14.34 -3.55 -1.63
CA ASN A 49 13.22 -3.08 -2.46
C ASN A 49 13.38 -1.62 -2.95
N GLY A 50 14.57 -1.25 -3.42
CA GLY A 50 14.86 0.10 -3.93
C GLY A 50 14.79 1.21 -2.87
N LYS A 51 14.92 0.84 -1.59
CA LYS A 51 14.97 1.76 -0.44
C LYS A 51 16.07 1.38 0.50
N TRP A 52 16.52 2.35 1.29
CA TRP A 52 17.42 2.08 2.39
C TRP A 52 16.94 2.79 3.66
N CYS A 53 17.27 2.21 4.81
CA CYS A 53 16.97 2.75 6.13
C CYS A 53 18.11 2.46 7.09
N TRP A 54 18.59 3.48 7.76
CA TRP A 54 19.57 3.36 8.85
C TRP A 54 18.84 3.36 10.18
N PHE A 55 18.54 2.15 10.66
CA PHE A 55 17.66 1.95 11.81
C PHE A 55 18.17 2.63 13.10
N SER A 56 19.49 2.60 13.36
CA SER A 56 20.04 3.20 14.58
C SER A 56 19.98 4.74 14.61
N ARG A 57 19.87 5.39 13.43
CA ARG A 57 19.72 6.85 13.33
C ARG A 57 18.35 7.31 12.87
N GLY A 58 17.44 6.42 12.51
CA GLY A 58 16.08 6.74 12.06
C GLY A 58 16.03 7.53 10.75
N ILE A 59 17.06 7.44 9.90
CA ILE A 59 17.13 8.11 8.60
C ILE A 59 17.06 7.12 7.46
N GLY A 60 16.59 7.56 6.28
CA GLY A 60 16.49 6.70 5.12
C GLY A 60 16.27 7.46 3.82
N GLY A 61 16.22 6.72 2.73
CA GLY A 61 16.03 7.28 1.39
C GLY A 61 15.77 6.21 0.33
N ARG A 62 15.70 6.65 -0.92
CA ARG A 62 15.52 5.77 -2.08
C ARG A 62 16.70 5.80 -3.04
N THR A 63 17.48 6.86 -3.01
CA THR A 63 18.50 7.14 -4.01
C THR A 63 19.89 7.08 -3.40
N ALA A 64 20.90 6.88 -4.24
CA ALA A 64 22.30 7.05 -3.87
C ALA A 64 22.59 8.51 -3.43
N LEU A 65 21.88 9.48 -4.05
CA LEU A 65 22.00 10.88 -3.69
C LEU A 65 21.59 11.13 -2.23
N ASP A 66 20.46 10.54 -1.79
CA ASP A 66 20.04 10.59 -0.38
C ASP A 66 21.10 10.02 0.56
N TYR A 67 21.75 8.92 0.18
CA TYR A 67 22.77 8.24 0.97
C TYR A 67 24.05 9.11 1.08
N LEU A 68 24.53 9.62 -0.04
CA LEU A 68 25.73 10.46 -0.04
C LEU A 68 25.54 11.72 0.84
N ILE A 69 24.36 12.33 0.79
CA ILE A 69 24.08 13.54 1.57
C ILE A 69 23.84 13.21 3.06
N LYS A 70 22.99 12.22 3.36
CA LYS A 70 22.51 11.96 4.73
C LYS A 70 23.43 11.08 5.57
N VAL A 71 24.21 10.18 4.90
CA VAL A 71 25.09 9.21 5.58
C VAL A 71 26.54 9.57 5.43
N LYS A 72 26.97 9.91 4.22
CA LYS A 72 28.36 10.30 3.92
C LYS A 72 28.60 11.81 4.07
N GLU A 73 27.57 12.60 4.39
CA GLU A 73 27.62 14.03 4.63
C GLU A 73 28.26 14.85 3.48
N VAL A 74 28.18 14.32 2.25
CA VAL A 74 28.69 14.97 1.04
C VAL A 74 27.77 16.15 0.67
N PRO A 75 28.32 17.35 0.36
CA PRO A 75 27.54 18.48 -0.11
C PRO A 75 26.70 18.12 -1.35
N PHE A 76 25.47 18.67 -1.46
CA PHE A 76 24.52 18.33 -2.52
C PHE A 76 25.11 18.42 -3.94
N THR A 77 25.79 19.50 -4.25
CA THR A 77 26.41 19.72 -5.59
C THR A 77 27.47 18.67 -5.90
N GLU A 78 28.34 18.39 -4.94
CA GLU A 78 29.40 17.40 -5.06
C GLU A 78 28.80 15.97 -5.19
N ALA A 79 27.76 15.66 -4.42
CA ALA A 79 27.08 14.34 -4.52
C ALA A 79 26.45 14.12 -5.90
N VAL A 80 25.84 15.16 -6.49
CA VAL A 80 25.30 15.11 -7.86
C VAL A 80 26.43 14.91 -8.87
N GLU A 81 27.49 15.71 -8.83
CA GLU A 81 28.66 15.58 -9.73
C GLU A 81 29.32 14.21 -9.61
N ARG A 82 29.47 13.68 -8.38
CA ARG A 82 30.05 12.37 -8.12
C ARG A 82 29.24 11.23 -8.76
N ILE A 83 27.91 11.27 -8.66
CA ILE A 83 27.05 10.24 -9.27
C ILE A 83 27.06 10.33 -10.79
N VAL A 84 26.90 11.54 -11.34
CA VAL A 84 26.85 11.76 -12.79
C VAL A 84 28.21 11.52 -13.43
N GLY A 85 29.31 11.96 -12.79
CA GLY A 85 30.67 11.72 -13.25
C GLY A 85 31.02 10.24 -13.30
N ARG A 86 30.76 9.50 -12.22
CA ARG A 86 30.96 8.05 -12.18
C ARG A 86 30.10 7.30 -13.21
N ALA A 87 28.86 7.73 -13.42
CA ALA A 87 27.98 7.15 -14.44
C ALA A 87 28.44 7.44 -15.88
N ALA A 88 29.14 8.55 -16.11
CA ALA A 88 29.74 8.87 -17.40
C ALA A 88 31.03 8.05 -17.67
N GLU A 89 31.86 7.86 -16.64
CA GLU A 89 33.10 7.08 -16.76
C GLU A 89 32.85 5.56 -16.84
N ARG A 90 31.90 5.08 -16.04
CA ARG A 90 31.49 3.68 -15.99
C ARG A 90 29.97 3.63 -15.88
N PRO A 91 29.25 3.36 -17.01
CA PRO A 91 27.81 3.22 -16.95
C PRO A 91 27.42 2.22 -15.86
N PRO A 92 26.39 2.52 -15.04
CA PRO A 92 25.92 1.58 -14.04
C PRO A 92 25.63 0.25 -14.73
N ILE A 93 26.01 -0.84 -14.10
CA ILE A 93 25.56 -2.16 -14.51
C ILE A 93 24.04 -2.12 -14.30
N SER A 94 23.36 -1.57 -15.31
CA SER A 94 21.92 -1.78 -15.41
C SER A 94 21.79 -3.28 -15.62
N ASP A 95 21.49 -3.99 -14.55
CA ASP A 95 20.85 -5.27 -14.65
C ASP A 95 19.49 -4.99 -15.33
N THR A 96 19.54 -4.67 -16.63
CA THR A 96 18.40 -4.65 -17.54
C THR A 96 18.00 -6.09 -17.88
N ARG A 97 18.21 -7.00 -16.99
CA ARG A 97 17.27 -8.03 -16.75
C ARG A 97 16.08 -7.34 -16.01
N GLN A 98 15.18 -6.79 -16.80
CA GLN A 98 13.79 -7.15 -16.62
C GLN A 98 13.79 -8.68 -16.58
N GLN A 99 14.16 -9.24 -15.42
CA GLN A 99 13.68 -10.56 -15.07
C GLN A 99 12.18 -10.43 -15.30
N PRO A 100 11.58 -11.27 -16.17
CA PRO A 100 10.14 -11.36 -16.22
C PRO A 100 9.79 -11.46 -14.74
N GLU A 101 8.91 -10.57 -14.25
CA GLU A 101 8.50 -10.57 -12.83
C GLU A 101 8.20 -12.02 -12.51
N GLN A 102 9.19 -12.73 -11.95
CA GLN A 102 8.95 -14.01 -11.34
C GLN A 102 7.99 -13.64 -10.24
N THR A 103 6.73 -13.88 -10.50
CA THR A 103 5.66 -13.68 -9.54
C THR A 103 6.09 -14.47 -8.31
N LYS A 104 6.70 -13.76 -7.36
CA LYS A 104 7.11 -14.38 -6.09
C LYS A 104 5.87 -15.03 -5.55
N ALA A 105 5.94 -16.32 -5.25
CA ALA A 105 4.80 -17.02 -4.67
C ALA A 105 4.31 -16.25 -3.45
N LEU A 106 3.01 -16.08 -3.32
CA LEU A 106 2.41 -15.43 -2.15
C LEU A 106 2.72 -16.27 -0.91
N LEU A 107 3.44 -15.68 0.03
CA LEU A 107 3.75 -16.28 1.33
C LEU A 107 2.76 -15.74 2.37
N LEU A 108 1.65 -16.44 2.54
CA LEU A 108 0.67 -16.09 3.56
C LEU A 108 1.25 -16.30 4.95
N PRO A 109 1.07 -15.37 5.91
CA PRO A 109 1.38 -15.60 7.32
C PRO A 109 0.65 -16.82 7.85
N GLN A 110 1.32 -17.58 8.72
CA GLN A 110 0.69 -18.73 9.37
C GLN A 110 -0.59 -18.30 10.08
N ALA A 111 -1.67 -19.06 9.90
CA ALA A 111 -2.93 -18.79 10.59
C ALA A 111 -2.86 -19.20 12.07
N SER A 112 -3.45 -18.39 12.93
CA SER A 112 -3.73 -18.75 14.33
C SER A 112 -4.78 -19.85 14.39
N ARG A 113 -4.80 -20.59 15.51
CA ARG A 113 -5.82 -21.65 15.75
C ARG A 113 -7.24 -21.10 15.91
N CYS A 114 -7.36 -19.87 16.31
CA CYS A 114 -8.63 -19.14 16.40
C CYS A 114 -8.41 -17.69 15.93
N ALA A 115 -9.51 -16.99 15.62
CA ALA A 115 -9.50 -15.61 15.18
C ALA A 115 -10.06 -14.64 16.22
N ALA A 116 -10.00 -15.00 17.52
CA ALA A 116 -10.68 -14.26 18.57
C ALA A 116 -10.26 -12.78 18.66
N HIS A 117 -8.94 -12.51 18.61
CA HIS A 117 -8.45 -11.12 18.67
C HIS A 117 -8.81 -10.33 17.41
N ALA A 118 -8.78 -10.99 16.23
CA ALA A 118 -9.17 -10.36 14.98
C ALA A 118 -10.66 -9.99 14.98
N ILE A 119 -11.52 -10.90 15.49
CA ILE A 119 -12.97 -10.66 15.64
C ILE A 119 -13.22 -9.50 16.57
N GLU A 120 -12.64 -9.53 17.77
CA GLU A 120 -12.79 -8.47 18.77
C GLU A 120 -12.31 -7.11 18.24
N TYR A 121 -11.15 -7.08 17.57
CA TYR A 121 -10.63 -5.87 16.96
C TYR A 121 -11.58 -5.30 15.91
N LEU A 122 -12.06 -6.12 14.96
CA LEU A 122 -12.96 -5.66 13.91
C LEU A 122 -14.31 -5.22 14.48
N HIS A 123 -14.82 -5.94 15.47
CA HIS A 123 -16.05 -5.55 16.15
C HIS A 123 -15.89 -4.25 16.94
N SER A 124 -14.76 -4.03 17.60
CA SER A 124 -14.46 -2.75 18.29
C SER A 124 -14.39 -1.56 17.31
N ARG A 125 -14.18 -1.83 16.01
CA ARG A 125 -14.26 -0.87 14.91
C ARG A 125 -15.68 -0.71 14.36
N GLY A 126 -16.67 -1.28 15.03
CA GLY A 126 -18.09 -1.20 14.68
C GLY A 126 -18.55 -2.22 13.64
N ILE A 127 -17.67 -3.04 13.08
CA ILE A 127 -18.02 -4.02 12.04
C ILE A 127 -18.90 -5.13 12.64
N ASP A 128 -19.94 -5.51 11.91
CA ASP A 128 -20.92 -6.50 12.33
C ASP A 128 -20.33 -7.92 12.41
N TYR A 129 -20.74 -8.69 13.42
CA TYR A 129 -20.25 -10.06 13.65
C TYR A 129 -20.59 -11.02 12.51
N GLU A 130 -21.78 -10.91 11.92
CA GLU A 130 -22.18 -11.80 10.82
C GLU A 130 -21.31 -11.58 9.59
N LEU A 131 -20.95 -10.32 9.33
CA LEU A 131 -20.05 -9.97 8.22
C LEU A 131 -18.61 -10.45 8.48
N ILE A 132 -18.12 -10.31 9.71
CA ILE A 132 -16.80 -10.81 10.13
C ILE A 132 -16.76 -12.35 9.95
N ASP A 133 -17.77 -13.05 10.46
CA ASP A 133 -17.88 -14.50 10.37
C ASP A 133 -17.97 -14.98 8.91
N LEU A 134 -18.75 -14.30 8.08
CA LEU A 134 -18.80 -14.56 6.63
C LEU A 134 -17.39 -14.47 6.00
N CYS A 135 -16.64 -13.41 6.32
CA CYS A 135 -15.29 -13.22 5.78
C CYS A 135 -14.31 -14.28 6.29
N ILE A 136 -14.43 -14.72 7.52
CA ILE A 136 -13.61 -15.81 8.09
C ILE A 136 -13.95 -17.15 7.42
N ARG A 137 -15.22 -17.52 7.34
CA ARG A 137 -15.67 -18.76 6.71
C ARG A 137 -15.32 -18.86 5.22
N THR A 138 -15.32 -17.73 4.53
CA THR A 138 -14.91 -17.65 3.12
C THR A 138 -13.39 -17.52 2.94
N GLY A 139 -12.61 -17.54 4.02
CA GLY A 139 -11.15 -17.41 3.99
C GLY A 139 -10.66 -16.07 3.42
N ARG A 140 -11.45 -15.00 3.60
CA ARG A 140 -11.07 -13.62 3.26
C ARG A 140 -10.41 -12.90 4.43
N ILE A 141 -10.69 -13.34 5.65
CA ILE A 141 -10.09 -12.79 6.86
C ILE A 141 -9.62 -13.95 7.75
N TYR A 142 -8.45 -13.79 8.36
CA TYR A 142 -7.99 -14.66 9.42
C TYR A 142 -7.04 -13.91 10.36
N GLU A 143 -6.71 -14.50 11.51
CA GLU A 143 -5.71 -13.99 12.44
C GLU A 143 -4.37 -14.69 12.20
N SER A 144 -3.27 -13.93 12.13
CA SER A 144 -1.94 -14.49 11.93
C SER A 144 -1.31 -14.92 13.26
N TYR A 145 -0.43 -15.93 13.21
CA TYR A 145 0.44 -16.36 14.30
C TYR A 145 1.91 -16.08 13.92
N PRO A 146 2.78 -15.66 14.85
CA PRO A 146 2.56 -15.41 16.28
C PRO A 146 2.11 -13.98 16.63
N HIS A 147 1.96 -13.09 15.66
CA HIS A 147 1.78 -11.63 15.89
C HIS A 147 0.32 -11.20 16.04
N HIS A 148 -0.63 -12.11 15.90
CA HIS A 148 -2.06 -11.85 16.03
C HIS A 148 -2.58 -10.67 15.19
N ASN A 149 -1.99 -10.44 14.00
CA ASN A 149 -2.50 -9.41 13.07
C ASN A 149 -3.78 -9.88 12.38
N VAL A 150 -4.68 -8.96 12.08
CA VAL A 150 -5.76 -9.23 11.13
C VAL A 150 -5.17 -9.31 9.73
N VAL A 151 -5.41 -10.40 9.02
CA VAL A 151 -4.99 -10.62 7.63
C VAL A 151 -6.21 -10.56 6.73
N PHE A 152 -6.20 -9.63 5.77
CA PHE A 152 -7.22 -9.50 4.74
C PHE A 152 -6.69 -10.08 3.45
N VAL A 153 -7.33 -11.13 2.96
CA VAL A 153 -6.90 -11.90 1.78
C VAL A 153 -7.66 -11.46 0.55
N GLY A 154 -6.93 -11.07 -0.47
CA GLY A 154 -7.47 -10.84 -1.80
C GLY A 154 -7.30 -12.09 -2.67
N LYS A 155 -8.37 -12.44 -3.40
CA LYS A 155 -8.46 -13.65 -4.20
C LYS A 155 -8.67 -13.31 -5.68
N ASP A 156 -8.19 -14.17 -6.56
CA ASP A 156 -8.53 -14.10 -7.98
C ASP A 156 -9.94 -14.68 -8.26
N LYS A 157 -10.36 -14.65 -9.52
CA LYS A 157 -11.67 -15.17 -9.96
C LYS A 157 -11.87 -16.66 -9.68
N ASP A 158 -10.78 -17.42 -9.53
CA ASP A 158 -10.82 -18.86 -9.26
C ASP A 158 -10.76 -19.13 -7.74
N GLY A 159 -10.86 -18.07 -6.92
CA GLY A 159 -10.86 -18.14 -5.45
C GLY A 159 -9.48 -18.36 -4.84
N GLN A 160 -8.40 -18.31 -5.64
CA GLN A 160 -7.04 -18.52 -5.13
C GLN A 160 -6.50 -17.24 -4.48
N PRO A 161 -5.88 -17.33 -3.30
CA PRO A 161 -5.22 -16.22 -2.65
C PRO A 161 -4.08 -15.67 -3.52
N ARG A 162 -4.08 -14.36 -3.78
CA ARG A 162 -3.06 -13.65 -4.57
C ARG A 162 -2.49 -12.43 -3.85
N TYR A 163 -3.18 -11.95 -2.84
CA TYR A 163 -2.82 -10.78 -2.08
C TYR A 163 -3.17 -10.98 -0.60
N ALA A 164 -2.39 -10.41 0.29
CA ALA A 164 -2.78 -10.27 1.68
C ALA A 164 -2.20 -8.99 2.28
N CYS A 165 -3.05 -8.19 2.92
CA CYS A 165 -2.61 -7.09 3.77
C CYS A 165 -2.85 -7.41 5.24
N LEU A 166 -1.97 -6.89 6.09
CA LEU A 166 -1.97 -7.13 7.52
C LEU A 166 -2.25 -5.82 8.27
N ARG A 167 -3.05 -5.93 9.30
CA ARG A 167 -3.31 -4.86 10.25
C ARG A 167 -2.98 -5.32 11.66
N GLY A 168 -2.07 -4.62 12.34
CA GLY A 168 -1.74 -4.87 13.74
C GLY A 168 -2.89 -4.56 14.68
N ILE A 169 -3.11 -5.44 15.66
CA ILE A 169 -4.09 -5.24 16.74
C ILE A 169 -3.36 -4.52 17.87
N GLY A 170 -3.91 -3.38 18.29
CA GLY A 170 -3.29 -2.54 19.33
C GLY A 170 -1.96 -1.86 18.93
N THR A 171 -1.60 -1.90 17.64
CA THR A 171 -0.38 -1.31 17.10
C THR A 171 -0.65 -0.53 15.81
N ASP A 172 0.29 0.34 15.41
CA ASP A 172 0.21 1.08 14.13
C ASP A 172 0.68 0.23 12.92
N PHE A 173 0.94 -1.06 13.12
CA PHE A 173 1.49 -1.91 12.07
C PHE A 173 0.51 -2.07 10.90
N LYS A 174 1.02 -1.81 9.70
CA LYS A 174 0.37 -2.04 8.42
C LYS A 174 1.40 -2.66 7.48
N GLY A 175 1.09 -3.78 6.89
CA GLY A 175 2.01 -4.50 6.01
C GLY A 175 1.29 -5.27 4.92
N GLU A 176 2.08 -5.83 4.01
CA GLU A 176 1.60 -6.74 2.97
C GLU A 176 2.45 -8.02 3.06
N ALA A 177 1.84 -9.16 2.81
CA ALA A 177 2.54 -10.43 2.75
C ALA A 177 3.52 -10.46 1.56
N THR A 178 4.64 -11.13 1.72
CA THR A 178 5.62 -11.29 0.65
C THR A 178 4.98 -11.98 -0.56
N GLY A 179 5.23 -11.46 -1.76
CA GLY A 179 4.65 -12.00 -3.00
C GLY A 179 3.21 -11.58 -3.25
N SER A 180 2.66 -10.67 -2.46
CA SER A 180 1.33 -10.09 -2.70
C SER A 180 1.25 -9.37 -4.05
N ASP A 181 0.21 -9.71 -4.81
CA ASP A 181 -0.11 -9.08 -6.09
C ASP A 181 -1.26 -8.08 -5.91
N LYS A 182 -0.96 -6.79 -5.97
CA LYS A 182 -1.95 -5.72 -5.76
C LYS A 182 -3.09 -5.69 -6.78
N ARG A 183 -3.00 -6.44 -7.85
CA ARG A 183 -4.11 -6.62 -8.81
C ARG A 183 -5.32 -7.29 -8.16
N PHE A 184 -5.09 -8.07 -7.11
CA PHE A 184 -6.10 -8.87 -6.43
C PHE A 184 -6.32 -8.40 -4.99
N ALA A 185 -6.43 -7.09 -4.77
CA ALA A 185 -6.69 -6.54 -3.45
C ALA A 185 -7.99 -7.10 -2.82
N PHE A 186 -8.14 -6.89 -1.52
CA PHE A 186 -9.30 -7.40 -0.78
C PHE A 186 -10.61 -6.94 -1.42
N SER A 187 -11.52 -7.89 -1.67
CA SER A 187 -12.81 -7.64 -2.30
C SER A 187 -13.88 -8.61 -1.80
N ILE A 188 -15.12 -8.18 -1.90
CA ILE A 188 -16.32 -9.03 -1.76
C ILE A 188 -17.08 -8.88 -3.07
N PRO A 189 -16.99 -9.86 -3.99
CA PRO A 189 -17.78 -9.85 -5.22
C PRO A 189 -19.28 -9.96 -4.91
N ALA A 190 -20.11 -9.44 -5.80
CA ALA A 190 -21.56 -9.65 -5.74
C ALA A 190 -21.89 -11.15 -5.81
N GLU A 191 -22.94 -11.58 -5.12
CA GLU A 191 -23.42 -12.98 -5.15
C GLU A 191 -24.00 -13.34 -6.51
N GLU A 192 -24.56 -12.36 -7.24
CA GLU A 192 -25.10 -12.45 -8.59
C GLU A 192 -24.48 -11.39 -9.49
N PRO A 193 -24.46 -11.53 -10.82
CA PRO A 193 -23.94 -10.51 -11.72
C PRO A 193 -24.54 -9.13 -11.45
N SER A 194 -23.69 -8.13 -11.19
CA SER A 194 -24.12 -6.80 -10.79
C SER A 194 -23.44 -5.72 -11.63
N PRO A 195 -24.20 -4.68 -12.07
CA PRO A 195 -23.60 -3.58 -12.82
C PRO A 195 -22.88 -2.56 -11.92
N SER A 196 -22.88 -2.73 -10.60
CA SER A 196 -22.40 -1.72 -9.65
C SER A 196 -21.16 -2.18 -8.88
N LEU A 197 -20.15 -1.32 -8.86
CA LEU A 197 -18.92 -1.48 -8.08
C LEU A 197 -18.76 -0.33 -7.09
N TYR A 198 -18.52 -0.65 -5.82
CA TYR A 198 -18.17 0.30 -4.77
C TYR A 198 -16.67 0.16 -4.43
N LEU A 199 -15.96 1.27 -4.46
CA LEU A 199 -14.51 1.32 -4.40
C LEU A 199 -14.03 2.04 -3.13
N PHE A 200 -13.22 1.37 -2.31
CA PHE A 200 -12.76 1.84 -1.00
C PHE A 200 -11.23 1.93 -0.94
N GLU A 201 -10.68 2.74 -0.03
CA GLU A 201 -9.22 2.77 0.17
C GLU A 201 -8.71 1.54 0.93
N SER A 202 -9.44 1.07 1.92
CA SER A 202 -9.04 -0.06 2.75
C SER A 202 -10.12 -1.14 2.91
N ALA A 203 -9.71 -2.33 3.34
CA ALA A 203 -10.63 -3.42 3.67
C ALA A 203 -11.57 -3.06 4.84
N ILE A 204 -11.10 -2.26 5.81
CA ILE A 204 -11.91 -1.84 6.96
C ILE A 204 -13.02 -0.89 6.50
N ASP A 205 -12.75 0.03 5.57
CA ASP A 205 -13.77 0.93 5.03
C ASP A 205 -14.84 0.18 4.24
N LEU A 206 -14.40 -0.80 3.44
CA LEU A 206 -15.29 -1.71 2.72
C LEU A 206 -16.23 -2.45 3.69
N LEU A 207 -15.70 -3.04 4.75
CA LEU A 207 -16.50 -3.75 5.76
C LEU A 207 -17.39 -2.80 6.55
N SER A 208 -16.96 -1.57 6.80
CA SER A 208 -17.76 -0.54 7.46
C SER A 208 -18.96 -0.14 6.61
N PHE A 209 -18.77 0.05 5.30
CA PHE A 209 -19.85 0.29 4.36
C PHE A 209 -20.84 -0.89 4.34
N ALA A 210 -20.36 -2.12 4.22
CA ALA A 210 -21.21 -3.31 4.17
C ALA A 210 -22.03 -3.46 5.47
N THR A 211 -21.43 -3.15 6.63
CA THR A 211 -22.13 -3.13 7.93
C THR A 211 -23.27 -2.11 7.95
N MET A 212 -22.99 -0.85 7.54
CA MET A 212 -24.03 0.19 7.51
C MET A 212 -25.13 -0.15 6.51
N ALA A 213 -24.77 -0.66 5.35
CA ALA A 213 -25.74 -1.07 4.34
C ALA A 213 -26.62 -2.23 4.84
N GLN A 214 -26.06 -3.18 5.61
CA GLN A 214 -26.82 -4.25 6.25
C GLN A 214 -27.81 -3.69 7.30
N GLU A 215 -27.37 -2.77 8.15
CA GLU A 215 -28.23 -2.08 9.13
C GLU A 215 -29.39 -1.31 8.45
N ASP A 216 -29.09 -0.68 7.33
CA ASP A 216 -30.06 0.06 6.52
C ASP A 216 -30.92 -0.84 5.61
N ARG A 217 -30.74 -2.16 5.70
CA ARG A 217 -31.43 -3.18 4.87
C ARG A 217 -31.24 -2.97 3.37
N LEU A 218 -30.09 -2.40 2.98
CA LEU A 218 -29.71 -2.26 1.57
C LEU A 218 -29.07 -3.57 1.06
N PRO A 219 -29.30 -3.92 -0.22
CA PRO A 219 -28.85 -5.20 -0.77
C PRO A 219 -27.35 -5.17 -1.12
N TRP A 220 -26.46 -4.98 -0.13
CA TRP A 220 -25.02 -4.85 -0.35
C TRP A 220 -24.39 -6.12 -0.93
N ARG A 221 -24.97 -7.31 -0.67
CA ARG A 221 -24.52 -8.59 -1.23
C ARG A 221 -24.69 -8.69 -2.75
N SER A 222 -25.60 -7.88 -3.30
CA SER A 222 -25.80 -7.75 -4.74
C SER A 222 -24.89 -6.70 -5.38
N GLN A 223 -23.87 -6.22 -4.67
CA GLN A 223 -22.94 -5.20 -5.15
C GLN A 223 -21.51 -5.73 -5.11
N HIS A 224 -20.70 -5.32 -6.07
CA HIS A 224 -19.26 -5.55 -6.00
C HIS A 224 -18.62 -4.55 -5.04
N LEU A 225 -17.83 -5.03 -4.08
CA LEU A 225 -17.07 -4.21 -3.14
C LEU A 225 -15.58 -4.48 -3.33
N LEU A 226 -14.77 -3.46 -3.58
CA LEU A 226 -13.34 -3.58 -3.83
C LEU A 226 -12.55 -2.55 -3.00
N SER A 227 -11.53 -3.02 -2.31
CA SER A 227 -10.50 -2.19 -1.67
C SER A 227 -9.34 -1.94 -2.64
N LEU A 228 -8.76 -0.74 -2.63
CA LEU A 228 -7.59 -0.39 -3.44
C LEU A 228 -6.25 -0.74 -2.77
N ALA A 229 -6.28 -1.25 -1.54
CA ALA A 229 -5.07 -1.47 -0.72
C ALA A 229 -4.22 -0.18 -0.55
N GLY A 230 -4.89 0.95 -0.38
CA GLY A 230 -4.35 2.30 -0.32
C GLY A 230 -4.34 3.00 -1.67
N VAL A 231 -4.48 4.32 -1.65
CA VAL A 231 -4.43 5.14 -2.86
C VAL A 231 -3.01 5.60 -3.15
N TYR A 232 -2.65 5.58 -4.42
CA TYR A 232 -1.40 6.12 -4.90
C TYR A 232 -1.46 7.65 -4.88
N ARG A 233 -0.54 8.30 -4.14
CA ARG A 233 -0.34 9.75 -4.26
C ARG A 233 0.42 10.04 -5.56
N PRO A 234 -0.21 10.63 -6.59
CA PRO A 234 0.50 10.95 -7.80
C PRO A 234 1.64 11.92 -7.50
N LYS A 235 2.86 11.60 -7.97
CA LYS A 235 3.95 12.57 -7.97
C LYS A 235 3.52 13.75 -8.84
N LYS A 236 3.81 14.99 -8.41
CA LYS A 236 3.42 16.24 -9.07
C LYS A 236 3.76 16.35 -10.57
N ASN A 237 4.60 15.47 -11.11
CA ASN A 237 5.14 15.54 -12.47
C ASN A 237 4.95 14.26 -13.32
N SER A 238 4.15 13.26 -12.92
CA SER A 238 3.93 12.13 -13.81
C SER A 238 2.72 12.40 -14.71
N ALA A 239 2.97 12.63 -15.99
CA ALA A 239 1.96 12.75 -17.05
C ALA A 239 1.15 11.44 -17.25
N GLU A 240 1.61 10.32 -16.69
CA GLU A 240 0.95 9.02 -16.73
C GLU A 240 0.20 8.75 -15.41
N ARG A 241 -1.04 9.18 -15.37
CA ARG A 241 -1.99 8.76 -14.33
C ARG A 241 -2.47 7.36 -14.68
N ARG A 242 -1.91 6.32 -14.08
CA ARG A 242 -2.38 4.93 -14.27
C ARG A 242 -3.51 4.64 -13.29
N LEU A 243 -4.52 3.90 -13.75
CA LEU A 243 -5.56 3.36 -12.86
C LEU A 243 -4.93 2.47 -11.78
N PRO A 244 -5.51 2.41 -10.56
CA PRO A 244 -5.11 1.44 -9.56
C PRO A 244 -5.13 0.02 -10.13
N LEU A 245 -4.08 -0.76 -9.85
CA LEU A 245 -3.93 -2.11 -10.41
C LEU A 245 -5.12 -3.01 -10.06
N ALA A 246 -5.60 -2.92 -8.82
CA ALA A 246 -6.76 -3.67 -8.36
C ALA A 246 -8.01 -3.33 -9.18
N LEU A 247 -8.29 -2.04 -9.39
CA LEU A 247 -9.43 -1.59 -10.19
C LEU A 247 -9.32 -2.07 -11.64
N SER A 248 -8.14 -1.90 -12.24
CA SER A 248 -7.91 -2.33 -13.63
C SER A 248 -8.10 -3.83 -13.83
N GLN A 249 -7.68 -4.65 -12.86
CA GLN A 249 -7.86 -6.09 -12.91
C GLN A 249 -9.33 -6.47 -12.67
N TYR A 250 -9.95 -5.88 -11.66
CA TYR A 250 -11.33 -6.18 -11.28
C TYR A 250 -12.32 -5.90 -12.41
N LEU A 251 -12.15 -4.78 -13.13
CA LEU A 251 -12.98 -4.43 -14.29
C LEU A 251 -12.73 -5.34 -15.51
N ARG A 252 -11.59 -6.03 -15.59
CA ARG A 252 -11.36 -7.07 -16.61
C ARG A 252 -12.08 -8.39 -16.28
N ASP A 253 -12.12 -8.72 -15.00
CA ASP A 253 -12.71 -9.95 -14.48
C ASP A 253 -14.25 -9.86 -14.41
N HIS A 254 -14.80 -8.64 -14.21
CA HIS A 254 -16.22 -8.33 -14.04
C HIS A 254 -16.69 -7.33 -15.11
N ARG A 255 -16.92 -7.84 -16.32
CA ARG A 255 -17.29 -7.03 -17.49
C ARG A 255 -18.72 -6.49 -17.45
N GLU A 256 -19.56 -7.05 -16.58
CA GLU A 256 -20.93 -6.62 -16.29
C GLU A 256 -21.02 -5.29 -15.58
N ILE A 257 -19.92 -4.81 -14.95
CA ILE A 257 -19.88 -3.54 -14.23
C ILE A 257 -20.04 -2.38 -15.22
N GLN A 258 -20.98 -1.47 -14.91
CA GLN A 258 -21.29 -0.26 -15.68
C GLN A 258 -21.16 1.00 -14.83
N THR A 259 -21.40 0.91 -13.52
CA THR A 259 -21.37 2.04 -12.58
C THR A 259 -20.33 1.81 -11.49
N ILE A 260 -19.51 2.82 -11.23
CA ILE A 260 -18.47 2.81 -10.21
C ILE A 260 -18.75 3.92 -9.20
N TYR A 261 -18.92 3.56 -7.93
CA TYR A 261 -19.08 4.47 -6.81
C TYR A 261 -17.73 4.66 -6.11
N LEU A 262 -17.23 5.89 -6.06
CA LEU A 262 -15.95 6.26 -5.46
C LEU A 262 -16.12 6.53 -3.96
N CYS A 263 -16.09 5.49 -3.15
CA CYS A 263 -16.23 5.53 -1.70
C CYS A 263 -14.86 5.68 -1.01
N LEU A 264 -14.05 6.62 -1.49
CA LEU A 264 -12.70 6.88 -1.00
C LEU A 264 -12.72 7.81 0.22
N ASP A 265 -11.55 7.99 0.85
CA ASP A 265 -11.41 8.89 1.99
C ASP A 265 -11.79 10.33 1.61
N ASN A 266 -12.49 11.02 2.50
CA ASN A 266 -12.90 12.41 2.32
C ASN A 266 -11.77 13.39 2.70
N ASP A 267 -10.56 13.10 2.20
CA ASP A 267 -9.40 13.98 2.34
C ASP A 267 -8.83 14.36 0.96
N LEU A 268 -7.80 15.21 0.97
CA LEU A 268 -7.20 15.69 -0.28
C LEU A 268 -6.65 14.56 -1.16
N ALA A 269 -6.12 13.50 -0.56
CA ALA A 269 -5.55 12.36 -1.29
C ALA A 269 -6.64 11.52 -1.93
N GLY A 270 -7.70 11.17 -1.19
CA GLY A 270 -8.84 10.41 -1.67
C GLY A 270 -9.60 11.15 -2.77
N ARG A 271 -9.85 12.46 -2.59
CA ARG A 271 -10.50 13.29 -3.63
C ARG A 271 -9.66 13.39 -4.89
N SER A 272 -8.34 13.59 -4.78
CA SER A 272 -7.44 13.61 -5.94
C SER A 272 -7.39 12.26 -6.67
N ALA A 273 -7.46 11.15 -5.93
CA ALA A 273 -7.54 9.81 -6.51
C ALA A 273 -8.87 9.60 -7.24
N ALA A 274 -9.98 10.06 -6.64
CA ALA A 274 -11.31 10.00 -7.25
C ALA A 274 -11.35 10.75 -8.58
N ASP A 275 -10.83 11.97 -8.63
CA ASP A 275 -10.75 12.76 -9.86
C ASP A 275 -9.90 12.08 -10.93
N ALA A 276 -8.77 11.47 -10.54
CA ALA A 276 -7.93 10.74 -11.47
C ALA A 276 -8.61 9.51 -12.05
N ILE A 277 -9.37 8.75 -11.24
CA ILE A 277 -10.14 7.59 -11.68
C ILE A 277 -11.27 8.04 -12.61
N ARG A 278 -12.02 9.09 -12.25
CA ARG A 278 -13.11 9.63 -13.06
C ARG A 278 -12.62 10.06 -14.44
N GLN A 279 -11.53 10.81 -14.52
CA GLN A 279 -10.95 11.26 -15.79
C GLN A 279 -10.58 10.11 -16.74
N GLN A 280 -10.19 8.95 -16.21
CA GLN A 280 -9.78 7.81 -17.02
C GLN A 280 -10.91 6.86 -17.41
N LEU A 281 -12.01 6.89 -16.68
CA LEU A 281 -13.10 5.92 -16.85
C LEU A 281 -14.42 6.51 -17.32
N ALA A 282 -14.59 7.83 -17.31
CA ALA A 282 -15.85 8.50 -17.65
C ALA A 282 -16.39 8.18 -19.07
N ASP A 283 -15.51 7.85 -20.01
CA ASP A 283 -15.91 7.49 -21.38
C ASP A 283 -16.49 6.06 -21.47
N ARG A 284 -16.28 5.21 -20.45
CA ARG A 284 -16.66 3.79 -20.49
C ARG A 284 -17.60 3.36 -19.36
N TYR A 285 -17.61 4.10 -18.26
CA TYR A 285 -18.36 3.79 -17.05
C TYR A 285 -19.08 5.02 -16.51
N VAL A 286 -20.21 4.82 -15.87
CA VAL A 286 -20.83 5.85 -15.05
C VAL A 286 -20.07 5.93 -13.73
N VAL A 287 -19.35 7.03 -13.49
CA VAL A 287 -18.57 7.22 -12.26
C VAL A 287 -19.27 8.21 -11.35
N ARG A 288 -19.61 7.77 -10.14
CA ARG A 288 -20.34 8.56 -9.14
C ARG A 288 -19.52 8.73 -7.87
N ASP A 289 -19.72 9.87 -7.19
CA ASP A 289 -19.19 10.08 -5.86
C ASP A 289 -19.97 9.29 -4.83
N GLY A 290 -19.24 8.66 -3.90
CA GLY A 290 -19.77 7.92 -2.78
C GLY A 290 -18.94 8.19 -1.53
N PHE A 291 -18.42 9.41 -1.34
CA PHE A 291 -17.64 9.77 -0.16
C PHE A 291 -18.46 9.62 1.12
N PRO A 292 -17.82 9.30 2.25
CA PRO A 292 -18.52 9.23 3.53
C PRO A 292 -19.16 10.57 3.87
N CYS A 293 -20.40 10.54 4.37
CA CYS A 293 -21.14 11.77 4.72
C CYS A 293 -20.62 12.41 6.02
N GLN A 294 -19.97 11.63 6.89
CA GLN A 294 -19.38 12.05 8.16
C GLN A 294 -18.01 11.40 8.36
N GLY A 295 -17.13 12.10 9.07
CA GLY A 295 -15.77 11.61 9.31
C GLY A 295 -14.86 11.72 8.10
N LYS A 296 -13.68 11.13 8.22
CA LYS A 296 -12.67 11.10 7.16
C LYS A 296 -12.93 9.94 6.20
N ASP A 297 -13.28 8.79 6.73
CA ASP A 297 -13.45 7.53 6.01
C ASP A 297 -14.73 6.80 6.44
N TYR A 298 -15.03 5.69 5.81
CA TYR A 298 -16.24 4.92 6.12
C TYR A 298 -16.23 4.29 7.51
N ASN A 299 -15.04 4.01 8.05
CA ASN A 299 -14.96 3.49 9.40
C ASN A 299 -15.20 4.59 10.45
N ASP A 300 -14.71 5.79 10.23
CA ASP A 300 -15.05 6.95 11.07
C ASP A 300 -16.57 7.15 11.09
N TRP A 301 -17.21 7.11 9.91
CA TRP A 301 -18.67 7.27 9.81
C TRP A 301 -19.43 6.18 10.56
N LEU A 302 -19.04 4.91 10.41
CA LEU A 302 -19.63 3.80 11.16
C LEU A 302 -19.47 3.99 12.67
N CYS A 303 -18.26 4.34 13.13
CA CYS A 303 -17.99 4.59 14.55
C CYS A 303 -18.86 5.72 15.11
N LEU A 304 -18.97 6.85 14.39
CA LEU A 304 -19.84 7.96 14.76
C LEU A 304 -21.30 7.53 14.87
N ARG A 305 -21.79 6.76 13.90
CA ARG A 305 -23.16 6.25 13.88
C ARG A 305 -23.45 5.33 15.08
N LYS A 306 -22.47 4.55 15.52
CA LYS A 306 -22.58 3.63 16.67
C LYS A 306 -22.18 4.24 18.01
N GLY A 307 -21.79 5.51 18.07
CA GLY A 307 -21.29 6.16 19.28
C GLY A 307 -19.96 5.56 19.78
N LEU A 308 -19.19 4.96 18.87
CA LEU A 308 -17.88 4.40 19.17
C LEU A 308 -16.78 5.45 19.01
N PRO A 309 -15.64 5.33 19.73
CA PRO A 309 -14.54 6.25 19.59
C PRO A 309 -13.90 6.13 18.19
N ILE A 310 -13.69 7.29 17.53
CA ILE A 310 -12.92 7.36 16.29
C ILE A 310 -11.45 7.10 16.63
N THR A 311 -10.82 6.16 15.93
CA THR A 311 -9.39 5.90 16.08
C THR A 311 -8.61 7.06 15.48
N LYS A 312 -8.29 8.08 16.27
CA LYS A 312 -7.34 9.12 15.86
C LYS A 312 -5.99 8.45 15.63
N ALA A 313 -5.39 8.68 14.47
CA ALA A 313 -3.96 8.42 14.29
C ALA A 313 -3.23 9.21 15.39
N VAL A 314 -2.61 8.51 16.34
CA VAL A 314 -1.82 9.14 17.41
C VAL A 314 -0.74 9.96 16.74
N SER A 315 -0.85 11.29 16.81
CA SER A 315 0.16 12.17 16.27
C SER A 315 1.46 11.91 17.04
N LYS A 316 2.58 11.89 16.33
CA LYS A 316 3.92 11.67 16.92
C LYS A 316 4.28 12.65 18.04
N THR A 317 3.52 13.71 18.20
CA THR A 317 3.75 14.79 19.16
C THR A 317 3.32 14.45 20.60
N GLU A 318 2.40 13.50 20.80
CA GLU A 318 1.93 13.15 22.15
C GLU A 318 2.81 12.12 22.88
N ARG A 319 3.74 11.45 22.18
CA ARG A 319 4.68 10.48 22.80
C ARG A 319 5.85 11.10 23.56
N SER A 320 6.05 12.42 23.50
CA SER A 320 7.16 13.09 24.21
C SER A 320 6.80 13.62 25.59
N MET A 321 5.56 13.49 26.06
CA MET A 321 5.11 13.99 27.38
C MET A 321 4.87 12.92 28.45
N VAL A 322 5.13 11.64 28.12
CA VAL A 322 5.06 10.54 29.11
C VAL A 322 6.38 9.78 29.07
N ARG A 323 7.40 10.37 29.67
CA ARG A 323 8.61 9.72 30.21
C ARG A 323 9.06 10.45 31.47
#